data_93137098e5cddf63d620c3416a5ed3cc
#
_entry.id   93137098e5cddf63d620c3416a5ed3cc
#
_cell.length_a   1.000
_cell.length_b   1.000
_cell.length_c   1.000
_cell.angle_alpha   90.00
_cell.angle_beta   90.00
_cell.angle_gamma   90.00
#
_symmetry.space_group_name_H-M   'P 1'
#
loop_
_entity.id
_entity.type
_entity.pdbx_description
1 polymer ?
#
loop_
_entity_poly.entity_id
_entity_poly.type
_entity_poly.pdbx_seq_one_letter_code
_entity_poly.pdbx_strand_id
1 'polypeptide(L)'
;MRQLIFSMFLLFMATSPSLHAQKTFQYAVDYNDFIIQEQNKIGVAIQDFMQACGKGKKKSMTEKHALVLQQVDLSTQELKSLSPYKGNTQFKEAALRLFAMYKSVAQNEYMDIIAIVDEGMDISNNAQRFQNVLMRIEERSKQVNDDFLAAQAVFATQFKVNLGENNLEKDLKDKP
;
A
#
# COMPACT_ATOMS: atom_id res chain seq x y z
N MET A 1 0.89 -44.86 55.70
CA MET A 1 1.70 -43.95 54.89
C MET A 1 1.19 -44.04 53.41
N ARG A 2 0.34 -43.10 53.01
CA ARG A 2 -0.26 -43.06 51.66
C ARG A 2 0.48 -41.97 50.88
N GLN A 3 1.27 -42.38 49.90
CA GLN A 3 1.91 -41.44 48.98
C GLN A 3 0.90 -40.94 47.95
N LEU A 4 0.64 -39.64 47.97
CA LEU A 4 -0.12 -38.93 46.95
C LEU A 4 0.83 -38.58 45.78
N ILE A 5 0.64 -39.26 44.65
CA ILE A 5 1.32 -38.93 43.39
C ILE A 5 0.53 -37.81 42.76
N PHE A 6 1.11 -36.59 42.76
CA PHE A 6 0.55 -35.41 42.10
C PHE A 6 0.97 -35.46 40.60
N SER A 7 0.07 -35.92 39.75
CA SER A 7 0.29 -35.94 38.32
C SER A 7 0.04 -34.54 37.76
N MET A 8 1.12 -33.81 37.48
CA MET A 8 1.10 -32.49 36.84
C MET A 8 0.88 -32.66 35.35
N PHE A 9 -0.35 -32.51 34.90
CA PHE A 9 -0.72 -32.51 33.49
C PHE A 9 -0.31 -31.16 32.87
N LEU A 10 0.86 -31.12 32.19
CA LEU A 10 1.33 -29.96 31.43
C LEU A 10 0.46 -29.82 30.17
N LEU A 11 -0.50 -28.88 30.21
CA LEU A 11 -1.32 -28.52 29.05
C LEU A 11 -0.46 -27.74 28.08
N PHE A 12 0.09 -28.43 27.09
CA PHE A 12 0.81 -27.80 25.96
C PHE A 12 -0.23 -27.11 25.07
N MET A 13 -0.47 -25.81 25.31
CA MET A 13 -1.22 -24.97 24.38
C MET A 13 -0.40 -24.83 23.10
N ALA A 14 -0.65 -25.72 22.14
CA ALA A 14 -0.15 -25.57 20.78
C ALA A 14 -0.82 -24.33 20.17
N THR A 15 -0.14 -23.19 20.17
CA THR A 15 -0.49 -22.04 19.36
C THR A 15 -0.27 -22.44 17.90
N SER A 16 -1.32 -22.94 17.25
CA SER A 16 -1.28 -23.20 15.82
C SER A 16 -1.02 -21.87 15.11
N PRO A 17 0.09 -21.69 14.37
CA PRO A 17 0.22 -20.54 13.50
C PRO A 17 -0.94 -20.57 12.52
N SER A 18 -1.70 -19.50 12.43
CA SER A 18 -2.74 -19.35 11.41
C SER A 18 -2.07 -19.50 10.05
N LEU A 19 -2.19 -20.67 9.44
CA LEU A 19 -1.81 -20.90 8.04
C LEU A 19 -2.75 -20.04 7.19
N HIS A 20 -2.33 -18.81 6.89
CA HIS A 20 -2.98 -18.04 5.84
C HIS A 20 -2.77 -18.81 4.55
N ALA A 21 -3.85 -19.33 3.99
CA ALA A 21 -3.79 -20.04 2.72
C ALA A 21 -3.12 -19.14 1.67
N GLN A 22 -2.03 -19.62 1.10
CA GLN A 22 -1.31 -18.90 0.06
C GLN A 22 -2.21 -18.71 -1.15
N LYS A 23 -2.43 -17.46 -1.56
CA LYS A 23 -3.22 -17.13 -2.73
C LYS A 23 -2.44 -17.47 -4.01
N THR A 24 -3.05 -18.24 -4.89
CA THR A 24 -2.47 -18.65 -6.18
C THR A 24 -3.39 -18.29 -7.32
N PHE A 25 -2.83 -18.07 -8.49
CA PHE A 25 -3.59 -17.78 -9.71
C PHE A 25 -3.24 -18.77 -10.83
N GLN A 26 -4.25 -19.15 -11.59
CA GLN A 26 -4.06 -20.02 -12.75
C GLN A 26 -3.52 -19.25 -13.95
N TYR A 27 -3.98 -18.02 -14.16
CA TYR A 27 -3.61 -17.17 -15.29
C TYR A 27 -2.74 -16.00 -14.85
N ALA A 28 -1.76 -15.64 -15.69
CA ALA A 28 -0.85 -14.53 -15.40
C ALA A 28 -1.55 -13.17 -15.38
N VAL A 29 -2.61 -13.01 -16.18
CA VAL A 29 -3.41 -11.79 -16.19
C VAL A 29 -4.08 -11.58 -14.83
N ASP A 30 -4.66 -12.60 -14.23
CA ASP A 30 -5.32 -12.49 -12.91
C ASP A 30 -4.31 -12.13 -11.81
N TYR A 31 -3.08 -12.65 -11.92
CA TYR A 31 -1.99 -12.32 -11.01
C TYR A 31 -1.58 -10.84 -11.13
N ASN A 32 -1.42 -10.35 -12.37
CA ASN A 32 -1.16 -8.95 -12.64
C ASN A 32 -2.27 -8.07 -12.09
N ASP A 33 -3.51 -8.38 -12.46
CA ASP A 33 -4.69 -7.59 -12.10
C ASP A 33 -4.90 -7.52 -10.60
N PHE A 34 -4.61 -8.62 -9.89
CA PHE A 34 -4.66 -8.62 -8.43
C PHE A 34 -3.67 -7.60 -7.82
N ILE A 35 -2.41 -7.58 -8.29
CA ILE A 35 -1.40 -6.63 -7.79
C ILE A 35 -1.83 -5.19 -8.09
N ILE A 36 -2.32 -4.93 -9.31
CA ILE A 36 -2.80 -3.61 -9.72
C ILE A 36 -4.04 -3.19 -8.92
N GLN A 37 -4.98 -4.11 -8.65
CA GLN A 37 -6.14 -3.81 -7.80
C GLN A 37 -5.75 -3.42 -6.38
N GLU A 38 -4.76 -4.09 -5.80
CA GLU A 38 -4.26 -3.72 -4.47
C GLU A 38 -3.58 -2.34 -4.48
N GLN A 39 -2.82 -2.01 -5.53
CA GLN A 39 -2.26 -0.67 -5.73
C GLN A 39 -3.38 0.39 -5.88
N ASN A 40 -4.41 0.10 -6.66
CA ASN A 40 -5.52 1.02 -6.90
C ASN A 40 -6.30 1.33 -5.61
N LYS A 41 -6.51 0.34 -4.73
CA LYS A 41 -7.14 0.58 -3.41
C LYS A 41 -6.36 1.61 -2.59
N ILE A 42 -5.03 1.52 -2.60
CA ILE A 42 -4.17 2.51 -1.94
C ILE A 42 -4.33 3.87 -2.62
N GLY A 43 -4.31 3.91 -3.96
CA GLY A 43 -4.48 5.14 -4.74
C GLY A 43 -5.78 5.87 -4.41
N VAL A 44 -6.90 5.15 -4.29
CA VAL A 44 -8.20 5.71 -3.88
C VAL A 44 -8.14 6.31 -2.47
N ALA A 45 -7.53 5.61 -1.51
CA ALA A 45 -7.38 6.13 -0.16
C ALA A 45 -6.52 7.41 -0.11
N ILE A 46 -5.44 7.46 -0.90
CA ILE A 46 -4.59 8.66 -1.06
C ILE A 46 -5.39 9.81 -1.68
N GLN A 47 -6.16 9.56 -2.72
CA GLN A 47 -7.02 10.57 -3.36
C GLN A 47 -8.02 11.15 -2.36
N ASP A 48 -8.67 10.32 -1.56
CA ASP A 48 -9.60 10.74 -0.51
C ASP A 48 -8.92 11.63 0.54
N PHE A 49 -7.69 11.27 0.94
CA PHE A 49 -6.88 12.08 1.85
C PHE A 49 -6.56 13.45 1.26
N MET A 50 -6.10 13.50 0.01
CA MET A 50 -5.77 14.77 -0.67
C MET A 50 -7.01 15.66 -0.84
N GLN A 51 -8.19 15.07 -1.13
CA GLN A 51 -9.45 15.82 -1.14
C GLN A 51 -9.83 16.39 0.24
N ALA A 52 -9.55 15.65 1.31
CA ALA A 52 -9.78 16.15 2.67
C ALA A 52 -8.83 17.31 3.01
N CYS A 53 -7.57 17.26 2.54
CA CYS A 53 -6.62 18.38 2.67
C CYS A 53 -7.13 19.64 1.95
N GLY A 54 -7.69 19.50 0.74
CA GLY A 54 -8.28 20.63 0.02
C GLY A 54 -9.47 21.29 0.73
N LYS A 55 -10.15 20.56 1.64
CA LYS A 55 -11.24 21.11 2.47
C LYS A 55 -10.76 21.77 3.77
N GLY A 56 -9.50 21.62 4.14
CA GLY A 56 -8.86 22.26 5.28
C GLY A 56 -9.39 21.85 6.67
N LYS A 57 -10.15 20.75 6.77
CA LYS A 57 -10.73 20.29 8.05
C LYS A 57 -9.83 19.25 8.71
N LYS A 58 -9.09 19.64 9.76
CA LYS A 58 -8.12 18.79 10.47
C LYS A 58 -8.67 17.40 10.80
N LYS A 59 -9.87 17.31 11.39
CA LYS A 59 -10.49 16.03 11.75
C LYS A 59 -10.62 15.12 10.52
N SER A 60 -11.14 15.65 9.40
CA SER A 60 -11.31 14.88 8.17
C SER A 60 -9.96 14.44 7.58
N MET A 61 -8.93 15.31 7.59
CA MET A 61 -7.58 14.96 7.14
C MET A 61 -7.00 13.81 7.98
N THR A 62 -7.10 13.91 9.31
CA THR A 62 -6.58 12.86 10.21
C THR A 62 -7.32 11.53 10.03
N GLU A 63 -8.65 11.54 9.87
CA GLU A 63 -9.43 10.33 9.60
C GLU A 63 -9.03 9.69 8.27
N LYS A 64 -8.91 10.48 7.20
CA LYS A 64 -8.51 9.96 5.88
C LYS A 64 -7.06 9.49 5.84
N HIS A 65 -6.16 10.17 6.54
CA HIS A 65 -4.78 9.72 6.72
C HIS A 65 -4.70 8.34 7.40
N ALA A 66 -5.48 8.11 8.45
CA ALA A 66 -5.55 6.81 9.12
C ALA A 66 -6.04 5.71 8.15
N LEU A 67 -7.01 6.03 7.27
CA LEU A 67 -7.48 5.09 6.24
C LEU A 67 -6.42 4.77 5.19
N VAL A 68 -5.56 5.73 4.81
CA VAL A 68 -4.41 5.46 3.93
C VAL A 68 -3.48 4.42 4.58
N LEU A 69 -3.07 4.64 5.83
CA LEU A 69 -2.19 3.69 6.53
C LEU A 69 -2.82 2.31 6.66
N GLN A 70 -4.11 2.25 7.01
CA GLN A 70 -4.85 0.98 7.08
C GLN A 70 -4.89 0.27 5.73
N GLN A 71 -5.19 0.99 4.64
CA GLN A 71 -5.28 0.39 3.31
C GLN A 71 -3.93 -0.13 2.83
N VAL A 72 -2.85 0.63 3.07
CA VAL A 72 -1.49 0.17 2.74
C VAL A 72 -1.14 -1.12 3.49
N ASP A 73 -1.49 -1.21 4.78
CA ASP A 73 -1.22 -2.41 5.57
C ASP A 73 -2.04 -3.61 5.09
N LEU A 74 -3.33 -3.43 4.79
CA LEU A 74 -4.20 -4.48 4.22
C LEU A 74 -3.67 -4.97 2.87
N SER A 75 -3.40 -4.06 1.94
CA SER A 75 -2.88 -4.43 0.61
C SER A 75 -1.50 -5.09 0.69
N THR A 76 -0.65 -4.67 1.64
CA THR A 76 0.65 -5.31 1.89
C THR A 76 0.47 -6.75 2.41
N GLN A 77 -0.50 -7.00 3.29
CA GLN A 77 -0.79 -8.35 3.79
C GLN A 77 -1.31 -9.25 2.66
N GLU A 78 -2.21 -8.74 1.82
CA GLU A 78 -2.71 -9.44 0.64
C GLU A 78 -1.56 -9.83 -0.30
N LEU A 79 -0.64 -8.90 -0.60
CA LEU A 79 0.53 -9.19 -1.42
C LEU A 79 1.46 -10.21 -0.78
N LYS A 80 1.68 -10.16 0.54
CA LYS A 80 2.52 -11.14 1.24
C LYS A 80 1.95 -12.55 1.14
N SER A 81 0.63 -12.70 1.19
CA SER A 81 -0.06 -13.99 1.05
C SER A 81 0.01 -14.57 -0.37
N LEU A 82 0.36 -13.75 -1.38
CA LEU A 82 0.43 -14.13 -2.77
C LEU A 82 1.64 -15.03 -3.04
N SER A 83 1.42 -16.21 -3.62
CA SER A 83 2.51 -17.08 -4.10
C SER A 83 3.19 -16.49 -5.33
N PRO A 84 4.51 -16.68 -5.52
CA PRO A 84 5.16 -16.32 -6.78
C PRO A 84 4.50 -17.01 -7.97
N TYR A 85 4.21 -16.25 -9.04
CA TYR A 85 3.60 -16.83 -10.24
C TYR A 85 4.67 -17.62 -11.03
N LYS A 86 4.53 -18.96 -11.09
CA LYS A 86 5.46 -19.85 -11.78
C LYS A 86 6.94 -19.56 -11.46
N GLY A 87 7.23 -19.26 -10.20
CA GLY A 87 8.57 -18.95 -9.70
C GLY A 87 9.04 -17.50 -9.92
N ASN A 88 8.28 -16.64 -10.57
CA ASN A 88 8.60 -15.22 -10.68
C ASN A 88 8.27 -14.50 -9.37
N THR A 89 9.31 -13.99 -8.68
CA THR A 89 9.17 -13.19 -7.45
C THR A 89 9.28 -11.70 -7.71
N GLN A 90 9.93 -11.29 -8.80
CA GLN A 90 10.38 -9.92 -9.05
C GLN A 90 9.22 -8.92 -9.06
N PHE A 91 8.11 -9.25 -9.73
CA PHE A 91 6.96 -8.34 -9.80
C PHE A 91 6.30 -8.15 -8.43
N LYS A 92 6.08 -9.23 -7.67
CA LYS A 92 5.59 -9.16 -6.29
C LYS A 92 6.51 -8.34 -5.38
N GLU A 93 7.81 -8.57 -5.46
CA GLU A 93 8.80 -7.85 -4.65
C GLU A 93 8.85 -6.36 -4.99
N ALA A 94 8.76 -6.01 -6.27
CA ALA A 94 8.67 -4.61 -6.69
C ALA A 94 7.40 -3.93 -6.15
N ALA A 95 6.25 -4.62 -6.20
CA ALA A 95 5.01 -4.13 -5.61
C ALA A 95 5.10 -3.95 -4.08
N LEU A 96 5.74 -4.87 -3.37
CA LEU A 96 5.96 -4.74 -1.93
C LEU A 96 6.85 -3.53 -1.59
N ARG A 97 7.88 -3.25 -2.40
CA ARG A 97 8.71 -2.04 -2.23
C ARG A 97 7.90 -0.77 -2.49
N LEU A 98 7.04 -0.77 -3.51
CA LEU A 98 6.15 0.35 -3.81
C LEU A 98 5.19 0.62 -2.63
N PHE A 99 4.57 -0.42 -2.05
CA PHE A 99 3.66 -0.26 -0.92
C PHE A 99 4.39 0.18 0.36
N ALA A 100 5.63 -0.28 0.57
CA ALA A 100 6.48 0.20 1.65
C ALA A 100 6.82 1.70 1.49
N MET A 101 7.05 2.16 0.27
CA MET A 101 7.24 3.60 -0.04
C MET A 101 5.96 4.38 0.27
N TYR A 102 4.77 3.93 -0.17
CA TYR A 102 3.50 4.58 0.16
C TYR A 102 3.29 4.69 1.68
N LYS A 103 3.62 3.63 2.43
CA LYS A 103 3.54 3.65 3.89
C LYS A 103 4.46 4.71 4.49
N SER A 104 5.69 4.76 4.03
CA SER A 104 6.69 5.73 4.50
C SER A 104 6.27 7.17 4.22
N VAL A 105 5.74 7.45 3.02
CA VAL A 105 5.19 8.77 2.66
C VAL A 105 4.00 9.12 3.56
N ALA A 106 3.09 8.18 3.79
CA ALA A 106 1.95 8.43 4.66
C ALA A 106 2.38 8.71 6.11
N GLN A 107 3.40 8.03 6.61
CA GLN A 107 3.90 8.22 7.98
C GLN A 107 4.67 9.52 8.19
N ASN A 108 5.21 10.13 7.14
CA ASN A 108 6.08 11.31 7.23
C ASN A 108 5.46 12.50 6.49
N GLU A 109 5.52 12.49 5.16
CA GLU A 109 5.14 13.64 4.33
C GLU A 109 3.67 14.05 4.48
N TYR A 110 2.75 13.08 4.66
CA TYR A 110 1.33 13.41 4.87
C TYR A 110 1.07 14.04 6.23
N MET A 111 1.88 13.73 7.25
CA MET A 111 1.83 14.45 8.53
C MET A 111 2.26 15.91 8.38
N ASP A 112 3.31 16.17 7.58
CA ASP A 112 3.72 17.54 7.24
C ASP A 112 2.59 18.28 6.51
N ILE A 113 1.92 17.63 5.54
CA ILE A 113 0.78 18.22 4.82
C ILE A 113 -0.34 18.59 5.78
N ILE A 114 -0.73 17.69 6.70
CA ILE A 114 -1.75 17.96 7.69
C ILE A 114 -1.39 19.17 8.54
N ALA A 115 -0.15 19.26 9.02
CA ALA A 115 0.30 20.37 9.84
C ALA A 115 0.24 21.71 9.08
N ILE A 116 0.74 21.74 7.83
CA ILE A 116 0.75 22.94 7.00
C ILE A 116 -0.69 23.42 6.69
N VAL A 117 -1.58 22.51 6.34
CA VAL A 117 -2.98 22.84 6.02
C VAL A 117 -3.76 23.29 7.26
N ASP A 118 -3.48 22.67 8.43
CA ASP A 118 -4.10 23.05 9.71
C ASP A 118 -3.66 24.44 10.20
N GLU A 119 -2.39 24.81 9.93
CA GLU A 119 -1.89 26.16 10.19
C GLU A 119 -2.59 27.23 9.31
N GLY A 120 -3.03 26.86 8.12
CA GLY A 120 -3.68 27.75 7.12
C GLY A 120 -2.77 28.00 5.91
N MET A 121 -3.31 27.88 4.72
CA MET A 121 -2.57 28.08 3.45
C MET A 121 -2.31 29.55 3.12
N ASP A 122 -2.98 30.48 3.79
CA ASP A 122 -2.83 31.93 3.70
C ASP A 122 -1.66 32.45 4.54
N ILE A 123 -1.10 31.63 5.45
CA ILE A 123 0.08 32.00 6.21
C ILE A 123 1.30 32.08 5.27
N SER A 124 2.07 33.14 5.44
CA SER A 124 3.34 33.36 4.70
C SER A 124 4.21 32.10 4.74
N ASN A 125 4.65 31.64 3.56
CA ASN A 125 5.47 30.45 3.30
C ASN A 125 4.74 29.08 3.35
N ASN A 126 3.49 28.96 3.82
CA ASN A 126 2.83 27.65 3.87
C ASN A 126 2.59 27.04 2.47
N ALA A 127 2.25 27.86 1.49
CA ALA A 127 2.15 27.42 0.10
C ALA A 127 3.51 26.84 -0.41
N GLN A 128 4.61 27.51 -0.11
CA GLN A 128 5.95 27.03 -0.48
C GLN A 128 6.33 25.76 0.29
N ARG A 129 6.04 25.69 1.59
CA ARG A 129 6.27 24.48 2.41
C ARG A 129 5.49 23.30 1.84
N PHE A 130 4.23 23.49 1.47
CA PHE A 130 3.39 22.46 0.85
C PHE A 130 3.98 21.95 -0.47
N GLN A 131 4.40 22.87 -1.37
CA GLN A 131 5.06 22.50 -2.61
C GLN A 131 6.36 21.70 -2.38
N ASN A 132 7.16 22.10 -1.39
CA ASN A 132 8.39 21.38 -1.02
C ASN A 132 8.09 19.95 -0.54
N VAL A 133 6.99 19.75 0.18
CA VAL A 133 6.55 18.39 0.59
C VAL A 133 6.17 17.57 -0.65
N LEU A 134 5.41 18.12 -1.58
CA LEU A 134 5.03 17.42 -2.81
C LEU A 134 6.25 17.03 -3.65
N MET A 135 7.24 17.92 -3.79
CA MET A 135 8.49 17.61 -4.50
C MET A 135 9.25 16.46 -3.82
N ARG A 136 9.36 16.45 -2.48
CA ARG A 136 9.98 15.32 -1.76
C ARG A 136 9.25 13.99 -2.01
N ILE A 137 7.92 14.01 -2.06
CA ILE A 137 7.12 12.81 -2.38
C ILE A 137 7.46 12.33 -3.79
N GLU A 138 7.49 13.23 -4.77
CA GLU A 138 7.80 12.91 -6.16
C GLU A 138 9.21 12.30 -6.29
N GLU A 139 10.23 12.96 -5.74
CA GLU A 139 11.61 12.48 -5.75
C GLU A 139 11.76 11.08 -5.14
N ARG A 140 11.13 10.85 -3.98
CA ARG A 140 11.20 9.57 -3.28
C ARG A 140 10.44 8.46 -4.00
N SER A 141 9.35 8.79 -4.67
CA SER A 141 8.50 7.81 -5.33
C SER A 141 9.00 7.44 -6.73
N LYS A 142 9.71 8.32 -7.41
CA LYS A 142 10.10 8.16 -8.82
C LYS A 142 10.80 6.83 -9.09
N GLN A 143 11.92 6.57 -8.43
CA GLN A 143 12.71 5.35 -8.70
C GLN A 143 11.91 4.07 -8.37
N VAL A 144 11.16 4.07 -7.28
CA VAL A 144 10.37 2.89 -6.86
C VAL A 144 9.20 2.64 -7.82
N ASN A 145 8.57 3.69 -8.34
CA ASN A 145 7.55 3.58 -9.38
C ASN A 145 8.15 3.04 -10.69
N ASP A 146 9.29 3.58 -11.12
CA ASP A 146 9.99 3.12 -12.34
C ASP A 146 10.37 1.64 -12.20
N ASP A 147 10.91 1.21 -11.07
CA ASP A 147 11.24 -0.19 -10.79
C ASP A 147 10.00 -1.10 -10.82
N PHE A 148 8.87 -0.63 -10.27
CA PHE A 148 7.62 -1.37 -10.30
C PHE A 148 7.10 -1.56 -11.73
N LEU A 149 7.06 -0.50 -12.52
CA LEU A 149 6.62 -0.54 -13.92
C LEU A 149 7.55 -1.44 -14.76
N ALA A 150 8.86 -1.36 -14.54
CA ALA A 150 9.82 -2.23 -15.22
C ALA A 150 9.59 -3.71 -14.87
N ALA A 151 9.37 -4.03 -13.58
CA ALA A 151 9.09 -5.39 -13.14
C ALA A 151 7.77 -5.93 -13.71
N GLN A 152 6.74 -5.09 -13.79
CA GLN A 152 5.46 -5.40 -14.44
C GLN A 152 5.65 -5.70 -15.92
N ALA A 153 6.39 -4.86 -16.65
CA ALA A 153 6.66 -5.05 -18.08
C ALA A 153 7.43 -6.35 -18.36
N VAL A 154 8.42 -6.67 -17.53
CA VAL A 154 9.15 -7.96 -17.61
C VAL A 154 8.21 -9.13 -17.37
N PHE A 155 7.37 -9.06 -16.33
CA PHE A 155 6.36 -10.09 -16.05
C PHE A 155 5.39 -10.27 -17.21
N ALA A 156 4.87 -9.17 -17.74
CA ALA A 156 3.92 -9.18 -18.86
C ALA A 156 4.54 -9.82 -20.12
N THR A 157 5.78 -9.47 -20.44
CA THR A 157 6.52 -10.06 -21.57
C THR A 157 6.74 -11.56 -21.36
N GLN A 158 7.21 -11.97 -20.17
CA GLN A 158 7.52 -13.36 -19.84
C GLN A 158 6.29 -14.26 -19.94
N PHE A 159 5.13 -13.77 -19.52
CA PHE A 159 3.90 -14.56 -19.43
C PHE A 159 2.83 -14.18 -20.47
N LYS A 160 3.19 -13.32 -21.43
CA LYS A 160 2.32 -12.88 -22.54
C LYS A 160 1.03 -12.22 -22.03
N VAL A 161 1.12 -11.42 -20.98
CA VAL A 161 0.02 -10.59 -20.47
C VAL A 161 -0.06 -9.33 -21.34
N ASN A 162 -1.24 -9.01 -21.85
CA ASN A 162 -1.48 -7.73 -22.50
C ASN A 162 -1.77 -6.70 -21.39
N LEU A 163 -0.84 -5.77 -21.19
CA LEU A 163 -1.04 -4.62 -20.33
C LEU A 163 -1.89 -3.63 -21.14
N GLY A 164 -3.22 -3.73 -21.05
CA GLY A 164 -4.10 -2.69 -21.57
C GLY A 164 -3.76 -1.34 -20.92
N GLU A 165 -4.21 -0.21 -21.54
CA GLU A 165 -4.05 1.11 -20.95
C GLU A 165 -4.50 1.08 -19.48
N ASN A 166 -3.61 1.50 -18.56
CA ASN A 166 -3.87 1.48 -17.14
C ASN A 166 -5.18 2.20 -16.84
N ASN A 167 -6.20 1.49 -16.41
CA ASN A 167 -7.52 2.04 -16.11
C ASN A 167 -7.47 3.22 -15.10
N LEU A 168 -6.44 3.28 -14.25
CA LEU A 168 -6.24 4.38 -13.30
C LEU A 168 -6.03 5.73 -14.02
N GLU A 169 -5.25 5.76 -15.10
CA GLU A 169 -5.00 6.98 -15.87
C GLU A 169 -6.25 7.42 -16.65
N LYS A 170 -7.06 6.45 -17.07
CA LYS A 170 -8.34 6.70 -17.74
C LYS A 170 -9.38 7.20 -16.75
N ASP A 171 -9.51 6.55 -15.56
CA ASP A 171 -10.44 6.95 -14.50
C ASP A 171 -10.13 8.34 -13.91
N LEU A 172 -8.86 8.78 -13.97
CA LEU A 172 -8.46 10.13 -13.53
C LEU A 172 -8.73 11.20 -14.60
N LYS A 173 -8.71 10.84 -15.90
CA LYS A 173 -9.01 11.75 -17.02
C LYS A 173 -10.51 11.92 -17.27
N ASP A 174 -11.33 10.94 -16.92
CA ASP A 174 -12.77 10.90 -17.21
C ASP A 174 -13.65 11.42 -16.05
N LYS A 175 -13.06 11.93 -14.94
CA LYS A 175 -13.81 12.63 -13.89
C LYS A 175 -13.85 14.13 -14.18
N PRO A 176 -15.06 14.72 -14.30
CA PRO A 176 -15.26 16.15 -14.51
C PRO A 176 -14.81 16.99 -13.32
#